data_1b609843722c727e99fc2566235a8649
#
_entry.id   1b609843722c727e99fc2566235a8649
#
_cell.length_a   1.000
_cell.length_b   1.000
_cell.length_c   1.000
_cell.angle_alpha   90.00
_cell.angle_beta   90.00
_cell.angle_gamma   90.00
#
_symmetry.space_group_name_H-M   'P 1'
#
loop_
_entity.id
_entity.type
_entity.pdbx_description
1 polymer ?
#
loop_
_entity_poly.entity_id
_entity_poly.type
_entity_poly.pdbx_seq_one_letter_code
_entity_poly.pdbx_strand_id
1 'polypeptide(L)'
;IYTYGAACGPAIDEVPNNDLIILWGTNIVSTHVHMVPFVEEAKKRGAKIICIDPRETRTAALSDWHLQPKPGTDAALALGMMNEIVKNKKHDLAFLKKHTTGYKEFLDKILPKYTLDKVSRITGVKKADIKQLAHEYGSTKRTYIRPNYGLNRHRNGGMMVRSIMLLPAITGAWKNKSSGCFVGSIEAVSY
;
A
#
# COMPACT_ATOMS: atom_id res chain seq x y z
N ILE A 1 8.00 11.82 -5.69
CA ILE A 1 8.53 13.19 -5.56
C ILE A 1 7.39 14.17 -5.24
N TYR A 2 6.38 14.36 -6.08
CA TYR A 2 5.29 15.36 -5.88
C TYR A 2 4.48 15.22 -4.58
N THR A 3 4.54 14.09 -3.90
CA THR A 3 3.78 13.86 -2.66
C THR A 3 4.67 13.95 -1.42
N TYR A 4 5.91 13.50 -1.50
CA TYR A 4 6.83 13.39 -0.37
C TYR A 4 8.13 14.18 -0.54
N GLY A 5 8.30 14.88 -1.66
CA GLY A 5 9.50 15.64 -1.97
C GLY A 5 10.70 14.82 -2.45
N ALA A 6 10.73 13.54 -2.14
CA ALA A 6 11.81 12.63 -2.52
C ALA A 6 11.28 11.23 -2.88
N ALA A 7 12.08 10.45 -3.59
CA ALA A 7 11.83 9.04 -3.87
C ALA A 7 12.57 8.17 -2.84
N CYS A 8 12.25 8.35 -1.56
CA CYS A 8 12.84 7.60 -0.46
C CYS A 8 11.82 6.67 0.20
N GLY A 9 12.30 5.61 0.81
CA GLY A 9 11.52 4.64 1.55
C GLY A 9 12.40 3.75 2.39
N PRO A 10 11.84 2.81 3.15
CA PRO A 10 12.61 1.86 3.92
C PRO A 10 13.54 1.04 3.04
N ALA A 11 14.76 0.78 3.50
CA ALA A 11 15.71 -0.08 2.84
C ALA A 11 15.19 -1.53 2.77
N ILE A 12 15.68 -2.33 1.83
CA ILE A 12 15.17 -3.68 1.58
C ILE A 12 15.45 -4.62 2.76
N ASP A 13 16.56 -4.43 3.45
CA ASP A 13 16.96 -5.17 4.66
C ASP A 13 16.08 -4.88 5.87
N GLU A 14 15.31 -3.80 5.84
CA GLU A 14 14.31 -3.48 6.87
C GLU A 14 12.96 -4.19 6.64
N VAL A 15 12.74 -4.78 5.48
CA VAL A 15 11.47 -5.48 5.15
C VAL A 15 11.10 -6.55 6.20
N PRO A 16 12.05 -7.40 6.70
CA PRO A 16 11.73 -8.43 7.69
C PRO A 16 11.23 -7.91 9.04
N ASN A 17 11.38 -6.61 9.30
CA ASN A 17 10.96 -5.98 10.56
C ASN A 17 9.49 -5.52 10.55
N ASN A 18 8.72 -5.87 9.52
CA ASN A 18 7.30 -5.53 9.40
C ASN A 18 6.41 -6.73 9.74
N ASP A 19 5.20 -6.43 10.25
CA ASP A 19 4.19 -7.44 10.60
C ASP A 19 3.20 -7.68 9.44
N LEU A 20 3.11 -6.71 8.51
CA LEU A 20 2.27 -6.80 7.32
C LEU A 20 3.03 -6.24 6.12
N ILE A 21 3.11 -7.03 5.05
CA ILE A 21 3.73 -6.62 3.79
C ILE A 21 2.70 -6.72 2.67
N ILE A 22 2.50 -5.63 1.95
CA ILE A 22 1.63 -5.58 0.77
C ILE A 22 2.49 -5.46 -0.48
N LEU A 23 2.45 -6.49 -1.32
CA LEU A 23 3.08 -6.53 -2.63
C LEU A 23 2.04 -6.09 -3.67
N TRP A 24 2.10 -4.83 -4.10
CA TRP A 24 1.06 -4.21 -4.91
C TRP A 24 1.51 -3.97 -6.34
N GLY A 25 0.92 -4.69 -7.30
CA GLY A 25 1.29 -4.59 -8.72
C GLY A 25 2.77 -4.89 -8.97
N THR A 26 3.32 -5.83 -8.20
CA THR A 26 4.73 -6.21 -8.26
C THR A 26 4.89 -7.73 -8.30
N ASN A 27 5.72 -8.21 -9.21
CA ASN A 27 6.07 -9.63 -9.31
C ASN A 27 7.52 -9.83 -8.87
N ILE A 28 7.78 -9.78 -7.54
CA ILE A 28 9.14 -9.83 -6.98
C ILE A 28 9.87 -11.10 -7.36
N VAL A 29 9.19 -12.24 -7.46
CA VAL A 29 9.80 -13.54 -7.83
C VAL A 29 10.37 -13.54 -9.24
N SER A 30 9.88 -12.66 -10.13
CA SER A 30 10.34 -12.59 -11.53
C SER A 30 11.18 -11.35 -11.84
N THR A 31 10.89 -10.22 -11.18
CA THR A 31 11.47 -8.91 -11.55
C THR A 31 12.29 -8.25 -10.47
N HIS A 32 12.26 -8.78 -9.24
CA HIS A 32 13.01 -8.24 -8.10
C HIS A 32 13.41 -9.39 -7.14
N VAL A 33 14.09 -10.39 -7.68
CA VAL A 33 14.41 -11.64 -6.98
C VAL A 33 15.19 -11.45 -5.67
N HIS A 34 16.01 -10.40 -5.59
CA HIS A 34 16.76 -10.07 -4.37
C HIS A 34 15.85 -9.68 -3.18
N MET A 35 14.59 -9.30 -3.42
CA MET A 35 13.64 -9.01 -2.36
C MET A 35 13.01 -10.28 -1.76
N VAL A 36 13.01 -11.38 -2.49
CA VAL A 36 12.32 -12.62 -2.08
C VAL A 36 12.83 -13.13 -0.72
N PRO A 37 14.15 -13.27 -0.46
CA PRO A 37 14.66 -13.74 0.83
C PRO A 37 14.17 -12.90 2.02
N PHE A 38 14.09 -11.58 1.85
CA PHE A 38 13.63 -10.68 2.92
C PHE A 38 12.13 -10.83 3.20
N VAL A 39 11.32 -11.06 2.17
CA VAL A 39 9.87 -11.33 2.33
C VAL A 39 9.66 -12.70 2.99
N GLU A 40 10.43 -13.71 2.59
CA GLU A 40 10.37 -15.04 3.22
C GLU A 40 10.82 -15.01 4.67
N GLU A 41 11.85 -14.22 5.01
CA GLU A 41 12.28 -14.01 6.36
C GLU A 41 11.20 -13.33 7.21
N ALA A 42 10.56 -12.26 6.67
CA ALA A 42 9.42 -11.64 7.32
C ALA A 42 8.30 -12.64 7.61
N LYS A 43 7.97 -13.48 6.61
CA LYS A 43 6.95 -14.53 6.74
C LYS A 43 7.31 -15.55 7.82
N LYS A 44 8.57 -16.00 7.89
CA LYS A 44 9.07 -16.88 8.96
C LYS A 44 8.96 -16.25 10.34
N ARG A 45 9.06 -14.92 10.43
CA ARG A 45 8.86 -14.16 11.67
C ARG A 45 7.39 -13.90 12.01
N GLY A 46 6.45 -14.38 11.19
CA GLY A 46 5.01 -14.25 11.40
C GLY A 46 4.35 -13.07 10.70
N ALA A 47 5.06 -12.37 9.83
CA ALA A 47 4.47 -11.31 9.02
C ALA A 47 3.44 -11.89 8.03
N LYS A 48 2.33 -11.19 7.87
CA LYS A 48 1.35 -11.51 6.84
C LYS A 48 1.74 -10.87 5.51
N ILE A 49 1.74 -11.65 4.45
CA ILE A 49 2.06 -11.22 3.09
C ILE A 49 0.77 -11.15 2.26
N ILE A 50 0.45 -9.97 1.74
CA ILE A 50 -0.71 -9.76 0.86
C ILE A 50 -0.21 -9.36 -0.53
N CYS A 51 -0.69 -10.06 -1.55
CA CYS A 51 -0.45 -9.69 -2.95
C CYS A 51 -1.71 -9.02 -3.51
N ILE A 52 -1.54 -7.83 -4.10
CA ILE A 52 -2.59 -7.13 -4.85
C ILE A 52 -2.12 -7.04 -6.30
N ASP A 53 -2.62 -7.92 -7.13
CA ASP A 53 -2.25 -8.01 -8.56
C ASP A 53 -3.42 -8.62 -9.35
N PRO A 54 -3.79 -8.11 -10.52
CA PRO A 54 -4.85 -8.69 -11.35
C PRO A 54 -4.52 -10.10 -11.84
N ARG A 55 -3.25 -10.49 -11.85
CA ARG A 55 -2.78 -11.81 -12.27
C ARG A 55 -2.33 -12.65 -11.09
N GLU A 56 -2.65 -13.93 -11.16
CA GLU A 56 -2.07 -14.93 -10.26
C GLU A 56 -0.62 -15.22 -10.71
N THR A 57 0.32 -14.57 -10.04
CA THR A 57 1.75 -14.68 -10.30
C THR A 57 2.44 -15.59 -9.28
N ARG A 58 3.72 -15.94 -9.52
CA ARG A 58 4.53 -16.63 -8.50
C ARG A 58 4.61 -15.84 -7.18
N THR A 59 4.53 -14.52 -7.24
CA THR A 59 4.47 -13.67 -6.05
C THR A 59 3.14 -13.84 -5.31
N ALA A 60 2.03 -13.98 -6.03
CA ALA A 60 0.75 -14.29 -5.42
C ALA A 60 0.76 -15.66 -4.72
N ALA A 61 1.40 -16.66 -5.34
CA ALA A 61 1.58 -17.99 -4.73
C ALA A 61 2.44 -17.99 -3.45
N LEU A 62 3.39 -17.06 -3.33
CA LEU A 62 4.19 -16.85 -2.11
C LEU A 62 3.38 -16.20 -0.98
N SER A 63 2.33 -15.45 -1.32
CA SER A 63 1.56 -14.61 -0.40
C SER A 63 0.49 -15.41 0.35
N ASP A 64 0.09 -14.89 1.52
CA ASP A 64 -0.95 -15.53 2.34
C ASP A 64 -2.35 -15.15 1.88
N TRP A 65 -2.46 -14.03 1.14
CA TRP A 65 -3.72 -13.57 0.58
C TRP A 65 -3.48 -12.85 -0.74
N HIS A 66 -4.25 -13.22 -1.76
CA HIS A 66 -4.21 -12.61 -3.09
C HIS A 66 -5.52 -11.90 -3.39
N LEU A 67 -5.44 -10.62 -3.74
CA LEU A 67 -6.55 -9.78 -4.18
C LEU A 67 -6.35 -9.39 -5.65
N GLN A 68 -7.41 -9.54 -6.45
CA GLN A 68 -7.37 -9.31 -7.90
C GLN A 68 -8.29 -8.14 -8.28
N PRO A 69 -7.84 -6.88 -8.16
CA PRO A 69 -8.59 -5.74 -8.66
C PRO A 69 -8.56 -5.70 -10.19
N LYS A 70 -9.59 -5.12 -10.80
CA LYS A 70 -9.57 -4.81 -12.23
C LYS A 70 -8.37 -3.89 -12.53
N PRO A 71 -7.62 -4.12 -13.63
CA PRO A 71 -6.49 -3.27 -14.00
C PRO A 71 -6.86 -1.78 -14.06
N GLY A 72 -6.00 -0.92 -13.51
CA GLY A 72 -6.19 0.52 -13.50
C GLY A 72 -7.15 1.07 -12.45
N THR A 73 -7.61 0.23 -11.49
CA THR A 73 -8.56 0.63 -10.45
C THR A 73 -7.94 0.73 -9.04
N ASP A 74 -6.65 0.62 -8.94
CA ASP A 74 -5.88 0.58 -7.69
C ASP A 74 -6.05 1.84 -6.84
N ALA A 75 -6.17 3.01 -7.47
CA ALA A 75 -6.46 4.26 -6.75
C ALA A 75 -7.80 4.19 -6.00
N ALA A 76 -8.84 3.61 -6.62
CA ALA A 76 -10.13 3.44 -5.97
C ALA A 76 -10.04 2.48 -4.79
N LEU A 77 -9.28 1.38 -4.92
CA LEU A 77 -9.04 0.44 -3.83
C LEU A 77 -8.33 1.13 -2.66
N ALA A 78 -7.22 1.83 -2.92
CA ALA A 78 -6.48 2.55 -1.89
C ALA A 78 -7.33 3.61 -1.18
N LEU A 79 -8.14 4.38 -1.92
CA LEU A 79 -9.03 5.39 -1.35
C LEU A 79 -10.17 4.75 -0.53
N GLY A 80 -10.70 3.61 -0.98
CA GLY A 80 -11.68 2.84 -0.23
C GLY A 80 -11.13 2.29 1.08
N MET A 81 -9.89 1.75 1.05
CA MET A 81 -9.19 1.34 2.27
C MET A 81 -9.04 2.51 3.25
N MET A 82 -8.56 3.67 2.78
CA MET A 82 -8.40 4.85 3.62
C MET A 82 -9.73 5.33 4.21
N ASN A 83 -10.81 5.30 3.44
CA ASN A 83 -12.14 5.65 3.94
C ASN A 83 -12.58 4.73 5.10
N GLU A 84 -12.38 3.42 4.95
CA GLU A 84 -12.71 2.46 6.01
C GLU A 84 -11.79 2.61 7.24
N ILE A 85 -10.49 2.88 7.04
CA ILE A 85 -9.55 3.16 8.13
C ILE A 85 -10.00 4.38 8.93
N VAL A 86 -10.40 5.46 8.25
CA VAL A 86 -10.88 6.69 8.90
C VAL A 86 -12.21 6.48 9.62
N LYS A 87 -13.18 5.82 9.01
CA LYS A 87 -14.47 5.48 9.63
C LYS A 87 -14.31 4.67 10.92
N ASN A 88 -13.36 3.75 10.92
CA ASN A 88 -13.06 2.89 12.07
C ASN A 88 -12.07 3.53 13.06
N LYS A 89 -11.76 4.84 12.90
CA LYS A 89 -10.87 5.62 13.79
C LYS A 89 -9.47 5.01 13.96
N LYS A 90 -8.96 4.34 12.91
CA LYS A 90 -7.64 3.71 12.87
C LYS A 90 -6.58 4.59 12.19
N HIS A 91 -6.92 5.82 11.80
CA HIS A 91 -5.99 6.79 11.25
C HIS A 91 -5.24 7.53 12.37
N ASP A 92 -4.02 7.95 12.07
CA ASP A 92 -3.18 8.71 12.99
C ASP A 92 -3.37 10.22 12.77
N LEU A 93 -4.37 10.79 13.43
CA LEU A 93 -4.67 12.24 13.31
C LEU A 93 -3.52 13.13 13.78
N ALA A 94 -2.76 12.70 14.79
CA ALA A 94 -1.61 13.47 15.30
C ALA A 94 -0.50 13.55 14.25
N PHE A 95 -0.21 12.42 13.59
CA PHE A 95 0.74 12.38 12.48
C PHE A 95 0.29 13.26 11.31
N LEU A 96 -0.97 13.14 10.90
CA LEU A 96 -1.53 13.93 9.81
C LEU A 96 -1.44 15.44 10.09
N LYS A 97 -1.81 15.88 11.30
CA LYS A 97 -1.72 17.30 11.70
C LYS A 97 -0.29 17.83 11.65
N LYS A 98 0.68 17.03 12.06
CA LYS A 98 2.08 17.47 12.17
C LYS A 98 2.83 17.42 10.85
N HIS A 99 2.53 16.44 10.00
CA HIS A 99 3.39 16.09 8.87
C HIS A 99 2.72 16.22 7.50
N THR A 100 1.45 16.63 7.42
CA THR A 100 0.74 16.74 6.13
C THR A 100 -0.01 18.04 5.99
N THR A 101 -0.22 18.45 4.73
CA THR A 101 -1.09 19.57 4.35
C THR A 101 -2.33 19.06 3.64
N GLY A 102 -3.47 19.75 3.76
CA GLY A 102 -4.72 19.38 3.09
C GLY A 102 -5.43 18.14 3.62
N TYR A 103 -4.95 17.54 4.73
CA TYR A 103 -5.54 16.32 5.28
C TYR A 103 -7.02 16.48 5.65
N LYS A 104 -7.43 17.62 6.20
CA LYS A 104 -8.84 17.86 6.59
C LYS A 104 -9.77 17.76 5.38
N GLU A 105 -9.44 18.48 4.32
CA GLU A 105 -10.24 18.43 3.09
C GLU A 105 -10.26 17.04 2.47
N PHE A 106 -9.13 16.33 2.51
CA PHE A 106 -9.03 14.96 2.04
C PHE A 106 -9.93 14.01 2.82
N LEU A 107 -9.90 14.07 4.17
CA LEU A 107 -10.73 13.24 5.05
C LEU A 107 -12.22 13.55 4.90
N ASP A 108 -12.58 14.86 4.84
CA ASP A 108 -13.97 15.31 4.93
C ASP A 108 -14.68 15.33 3.58
N LYS A 109 -13.95 15.64 2.48
CA LYS A 109 -14.57 15.87 1.17
C LYS A 109 -14.22 14.80 0.12
N ILE A 110 -13.07 14.15 0.24
CA ILE A 110 -12.60 13.21 -0.78
C ILE A 110 -12.91 11.76 -0.38
N LEU A 111 -12.43 11.31 0.77
CA LEU A 111 -12.58 9.92 1.20
C LEU A 111 -14.05 9.45 1.28
N PRO A 112 -15.03 10.23 1.78
CA PRO A 112 -16.42 9.79 1.86
C PRO A 112 -17.05 9.43 0.51
N LYS A 113 -16.48 9.92 -0.61
CA LYS A 113 -16.91 9.58 -1.96
C LYS A 113 -16.56 8.15 -2.39
N TYR A 114 -15.67 7.48 -1.64
CA TYR A 114 -15.18 6.13 -1.91
C TYR A 114 -15.77 5.11 -0.95
N THR A 115 -17.10 4.95 -1.01
CA THR A 115 -17.83 3.95 -0.22
C THR A 115 -17.48 2.53 -0.67
N LEU A 116 -17.64 1.54 0.22
CA LEU A 116 -17.39 0.12 -0.10
C LEU A 116 -18.16 -0.33 -1.35
N ASP A 117 -19.43 0.10 -1.50
CA ASP A 117 -20.26 -0.23 -2.66
C ASP A 117 -19.66 0.31 -3.97
N LYS A 118 -19.26 1.56 -3.95
CA LYS A 118 -18.64 2.22 -5.12
C LYS A 118 -17.31 1.58 -5.47
N VAL A 119 -16.46 1.36 -4.47
CA VAL A 119 -15.12 0.78 -4.67
C VAL A 119 -15.23 -0.66 -5.16
N SER A 120 -16.08 -1.48 -4.57
CA SER A 120 -16.32 -2.85 -5.02
C SER A 120 -16.78 -2.90 -6.48
N ARG A 121 -17.69 -2.01 -6.88
CA ARG A 121 -18.18 -1.92 -8.28
C ARG A 121 -17.06 -1.54 -9.25
N ILE A 122 -16.21 -0.58 -8.86
CA ILE A 122 -15.10 -0.11 -9.69
C ILE A 122 -14.02 -1.20 -9.81
N THR A 123 -13.61 -1.75 -8.68
CA THR A 123 -12.44 -2.65 -8.61
C THR A 123 -12.76 -4.11 -8.90
N GLY A 124 -14.02 -4.52 -8.74
CA GLY A 124 -14.42 -5.92 -8.79
C GLY A 124 -14.11 -6.70 -7.50
N VAL A 125 -13.40 -6.09 -6.54
CA VAL A 125 -13.07 -6.72 -5.25
C VAL A 125 -14.32 -6.73 -4.36
N LYS A 126 -14.55 -7.84 -3.64
CA LYS A 126 -15.71 -7.95 -2.74
C LYS A 126 -15.61 -6.94 -1.59
N LYS A 127 -16.75 -6.39 -1.17
CA LYS A 127 -16.80 -5.42 -0.05
C LYS A 127 -16.18 -5.97 1.23
N ALA A 128 -16.40 -7.25 1.53
CA ALA A 128 -15.83 -7.93 2.69
C ALA A 128 -14.30 -7.90 2.64
N ASP A 129 -13.72 -8.18 1.48
CA ASP A 129 -12.27 -8.20 1.29
C ASP A 129 -11.66 -6.80 1.41
N ILE A 130 -12.33 -5.77 0.86
CA ILE A 130 -11.90 -4.38 1.02
C ILE A 130 -11.91 -3.97 2.50
N LYS A 131 -12.98 -4.31 3.21
CA LYS A 131 -13.13 -4.03 4.64
C LYS A 131 -12.07 -4.75 5.47
N GLN A 132 -11.82 -6.04 5.17
CA GLN A 132 -10.79 -6.84 5.84
C GLN A 132 -9.40 -6.26 5.58
N LEU A 133 -9.06 -5.94 4.33
CA LEU A 133 -7.78 -5.36 3.97
C LEU A 133 -7.53 -4.03 4.69
N ALA A 134 -8.54 -3.16 4.72
CA ALA A 134 -8.48 -1.88 5.44
C ALA A 134 -8.33 -2.09 6.95
N HIS A 135 -9.02 -3.08 7.53
CA HIS A 135 -8.92 -3.41 8.94
C HIS A 135 -7.52 -3.92 9.30
N GLU A 136 -6.99 -4.87 8.55
CA GLU A 136 -5.66 -5.44 8.78
C GLU A 136 -4.58 -4.36 8.66
N TYR A 137 -4.62 -3.58 7.57
CA TYR A 137 -3.64 -2.52 7.37
C TYR A 137 -3.73 -1.41 8.45
N GLY A 138 -4.94 -0.96 8.78
CA GLY A 138 -5.16 0.09 9.77
C GLY A 138 -4.93 -0.34 11.23
N SER A 139 -4.86 -1.66 11.51
CA SER A 139 -4.60 -2.19 12.85
C SER A 139 -3.15 -2.57 13.08
N THR A 140 -2.38 -2.74 12.01
CA THR A 140 -0.99 -3.15 12.07
C THR A 140 -0.09 -1.93 12.12
N LYS A 141 0.83 -1.89 13.09
CA LYS A 141 1.73 -0.74 13.29
C LYS A 141 2.91 -0.74 12.33
N ARG A 142 3.50 -1.91 12.07
CA ARG A 142 4.66 -2.07 11.20
C ARG A 142 4.19 -2.64 9.87
N THR A 143 3.98 -1.75 8.89
CA THR A 143 3.45 -2.10 7.58
C THR A 143 4.37 -1.61 6.47
N TYR A 144 4.63 -2.47 5.50
CA TYR A 144 5.41 -2.15 4.33
C TYR A 144 4.59 -2.38 3.06
N ILE A 145 4.57 -1.39 2.16
CA ILE A 145 3.93 -1.52 0.85
C ILE A 145 5.01 -1.43 -0.23
N ARG A 146 5.04 -2.43 -1.10
CA ARG A 146 5.90 -2.46 -2.29
C ARG A 146 5.04 -2.34 -3.56
N PRO A 147 4.74 -1.13 -4.03
CA PRO A 147 4.17 -0.95 -5.36
C PRO A 147 5.27 -1.03 -6.43
N ASN A 148 4.88 -1.28 -7.68
CA ASN A 148 5.85 -1.33 -8.78
C ASN A 148 5.26 -0.76 -10.07
N TYR A 149 6.07 -0.74 -11.13
CA TYR A 149 5.82 -0.10 -12.42
C TYR A 149 4.61 -0.65 -13.19
N GLY A 150 4.08 -1.82 -12.85
CA GLY A 150 2.80 -2.31 -13.39
C GLY A 150 1.66 -1.29 -13.22
N LEU A 151 1.64 -0.57 -12.11
CA LEU A 151 0.68 0.49 -11.82
C LEU A 151 0.79 1.70 -12.77
N ASN A 152 2.00 2.02 -13.23
CA ASN A 152 2.26 3.18 -14.09
C ASN A 152 1.89 2.94 -15.56
N ARG A 153 1.52 1.71 -15.94
CA ARG A 153 1.17 1.35 -17.33
C ARG A 153 -0.27 1.70 -17.71
N HIS A 154 -0.96 2.45 -16.86
CA HIS A 154 -2.33 2.91 -17.06
C HIS A 154 -2.40 4.44 -17.18
N ARG A 155 -3.46 4.94 -17.83
CA ARG A 155 -3.67 6.39 -18.05
C ARG A 155 -3.60 7.21 -16.74
N ASN A 156 -4.07 6.64 -15.62
CA ASN A 156 -4.08 7.26 -14.30
C ASN A 156 -2.97 6.73 -13.37
N GLY A 157 -1.91 6.13 -13.91
CA GLY A 157 -0.85 5.44 -13.15
C GLY A 157 -0.20 6.29 -12.06
N GLY A 158 0.11 7.55 -12.38
CA GLY A 158 0.67 8.47 -11.39
C GLY A 158 -0.26 8.69 -10.19
N MET A 159 -1.57 8.82 -10.42
CA MET A 159 -2.56 8.97 -9.34
C MET A 159 -2.79 7.67 -8.57
N MET A 160 -2.65 6.51 -9.21
CA MET A 160 -2.69 5.21 -8.52
C MET A 160 -1.55 5.09 -7.52
N VAL A 161 -0.31 5.32 -7.96
CA VAL A 161 0.86 5.29 -7.08
C VAL A 161 0.72 6.32 -5.97
N ARG A 162 0.32 7.56 -6.29
CA ARG A 162 0.07 8.59 -5.29
C ARG A 162 -0.94 8.16 -4.23
N SER A 163 -2.06 7.58 -4.63
CA SER A 163 -3.10 7.12 -3.70
C SER A 163 -2.59 6.00 -2.78
N ILE A 164 -1.83 5.04 -3.32
CA ILE A 164 -1.23 3.97 -2.53
C ILE A 164 -0.23 4.54 -1.51
N MET A 165 0.61 5.48 -1.95
CA MET A 165 1.60 6.11 -1.08
C MET A 165 1.00 6.94 0.07
N LEU A 166 -0.27 7.36 -0.01
CA LEU A 166 -0.96 8.05 1.08
C LEU A 166 -1.36 7.12 2.23
N LEU A 167 -1.45 5.81 2.02
CA LEU A 167 -1.82 4.84 3.05
C LEU A 167 -0.90 4.90 4.29
N PRO A 168 0.45 4.90 4.17
CA PRO A 168 1.34 5.05 5.32
C PRO A 168 1.18 6.39 6.04
N ALA A 169 0.80 7.46 5.34
CA ALA A 169 0.54 8.76 5.97
C ALA A 169 -0.75 8.71 6.81
N ILE A 170 -1.81 8.09 6.30
CA ILE A 170 -3.09 7.94 7.01
C ILE A 170 -2.92 7.16 8.32
N THR A 171 -2.13 6.10 8.32
CA THR A 171 -1.90 5.25 9.52
C THR A 171 -0.74 5.71 10.38
N GLY A 172 0.06 6.68 9.93
CA GLY A 172 1.27 7.10 10.61
C GLY A 172 2.39 6.05 10.57
N ALA A 173 2.35 5.09 9.63
CA ALA A 173 3.34 4.02 9.50
C ALA A 173 4.77 4.56 9.33
N TRP A 174 4.93 5.73 8.71
CA TRP A 174 6.21 6.43 8.57
C TRP A 174 6.95 6.76 9.87
N LYS A 175 6.31 6.60 11.04
CA LYS A 175 6.97 6.71 12.35
C LYS A 175 7.96 5.58 12.61
N ASN A 176 7.79 4.44 11.94
CA ASN A 176 8.66 3.27 12.09
C ASN A 176 9.67 3.26 10.94
N LYS A 177 10.94 3.08 11.25
CA LYS A 177 12.04 3.06 10.29
C LYS A 177 11.84 2.02 9.17
N SER A 178 11.33 0.83 9.52
CA SER A 178 11.10 -0.28 8.58
C SER A 178 9.83 -0.15 7.76
N SER A 179 8.89 0.75 8.13
CA SER A 179 7.54 0.82 7.60
C SER A 179 7.37 1.92 6.58
N GLY A 180 6.34 1.82 5.76
CA GLY A 180 6.02 2.83 4.76
C GLY A 180 5.72 2.25 3.38
N CYS A 181 6.10 2.98 2.36
CA CYS A 181 5.86 2.61 0.97
C CYS A 181 7.09 2.94 0.12
N PHE A 182 7.54 2.00 -0.71
CA PHE A 182 8.72 2.20 -1.54
C PHE A 182 8.53 1.64 -2.95
N VAL A 183 8.60 2.51 -3.96
CA VAL A 183 8.35 2.14 -5.37
C VAL A 183 9.62 1.65 -6.07
N GLY A 184 10.75 2.27 -5.84
CA GLY A 184 12.01 1.92 -6.50
C GLY A 184 13.17 2.78 -6.05
N SER A 185 14.39 2.29 -6.25
CA SER A 185 15.65 2.88 -5.79
C SER A 185 16.45 3.59 -6.90
N ILE A 186 15.80 4.02 -7.99
CA ILE A 186 16.50 4.61 -9.15
C ILE A 186 17.32 5.85 -8.78
N GLU A 187 16.89 6.58 -7.73
CA GLU A 187 17.60 7.80 -7.26
C GLU A 187 18.57 7.55 -6.09
N ALA A 188 18.67 6.31 -5.61
CA ALA A 188 19.59 5.98 -4.50
C ALA A 188 21.06 5.87 -4.94
N VAL A 189 21.33 5.91 -6.24
CA VAL A 189 22.69 5.88 -6.81
C VAL A 189 22.94 7.24 -7.46
N SER A 190 23.35 8.22 -6.65
CA SER A 190 24.07 9.39 -7.15
C SER A 190 25.51 8.95 -7.38
N TYR A 191 25.96 8.96 -8.63
CA TYR A 191 27.36 8.80 -9.00
C TYR A 191 28.14 10.05 -8.60
#